data_137e5246d16e8a5efb494c9187c740e0
#
_entry.id   137e5246d16e8a5efb494c9187c740e0
#
_cell.length_a   1.000
_cell.length_b   1.000
_cell.length_c   1.000
_cell.angle_alpha   90.00
_cell.angle_beta   90.00
_cell.angle_gamma   90.00
#
_symmetry.space_group_name_H-M   'P 1'
#
loop_
_entity.id
_entity.type
_entity.pdbx_description
1 polymer ?
#
loop_
_entity_poly.entity_id
_entity_poly.type
_entity_poly.pdbx_seq_one_letter_code
_entity_poly.pdbx_strand_id
1 'polypeptide(L)'
;MIIWWGTFICMAGAGTIVFHYGIQKAKRKSLRSMKSFEKPGEEWNPKKMKKYVKHAYFVIQECWRRQDTSYAEKYMSKNLIQNWNSKLGWMEVNHEKPVQERVRFLNAAPVFVFDKEGEEHDRVIYLIHGRMIGYYINIDTGEVVRGKTSPETFYEYWVFIREDGRWVLDEIRQKDEVDVKRL
;
A
#
# COMPACT_ATOMS: atom_id res chain seq x y z
N MET A 1 -24.01 -34.34 -17.46
CA MET A 1 -23.23 -33.11 -17.73
C MET A 1 -23.22 -32.23 -16.48
N ILE A 2 -22.67 -32.71 -15.34
CA ILE A 2 -22.63 -32.04 -14.03
C ILE A 2 -21.30 -32.40 -13.33
N ILE A 3 -20.13 -32.06 -13.91
CA ILE A 3 -18.82 -32.35 -13.23
C ILE A 3 -17.83 -31.18 -13.36
N TRP A 4 -18.17 -30.06 -13.99
CA TRP A 4 -17.18 -29.00 -14.25
C TRP A 4 -17.20 -27.79 -13.29
N TRP A 5 -18.16 -27.66 -12.40
CA TRP A 5 -18.26 -26.52 -11.49
C TRP A 5 -17.47 -26.69 -10.17
N GLY A 6 -17.27 -27.93 -9.73
CA GLY A 6 -16.57 -28.22 -8.47
C GLY A 6 -15.06 -27.96 -8.53
N THR A 7 -14.41 -28.20 -9.66
CA THR A 7 -12.95 -28.00 -9.83
C THR A 7 -12.56 -26.54 -9.90
N PHE A 8 -13.39 -25.65 -10.47
CA PHE A 8 -13.10 -24.22 -10.54
C PHE A 8 -13.18 -23.53 -9.16
N ILE A 9 -14.15 -23.94 -8.33
CA ILE A 9 -14.31 -23.43 -6.95
C ILE A 9 -13.14 -23.89 -6.08
N CYS A 10 -12.66 -25.13 -6.22
CA CYS A 10 -11.50 -25.62 -5.50
C CYS A 10 -10.20 -24.92 -5.89
N MET A 11 -9.98 -24.59 -7.16
CA MET A 11 -8.78 -23.88 -7.61
C MET A 11 -8.74 -22.42 -7.13
N ALA A 12 -9.86 -21.70 -7.14
CA ALA A 12 -9.94 -20.35 -6.61
C ALA A 12 -9.72 -20.32 -5.08
N GLY A 13 -10.27 -21.31 -4.35
CA GLY A 13 -10.04 -21.48 -2.92
C GLY A 13 -8.60 -21.79 -2.57
N ALA A 14 -7.95 -22.68 -3.32
CA ALA A 14 -6.54 -23.05 -3.11
C ALA A 14 -5.60 -21.84 -3.30
N GLY A 15 -5.80 -21.02 -4.34
CA GLY A 15 -5.01 -19.80 -4.55
C GLY A 15 -5.12 -18.81 -3.39
N THR A 16 -6.30 -18.65 -2.84
CA THR A 16 -6.53 -17.78 -1.67
C THR A 16 -5.85 -18.33 -0.41
N ILE A 17 -5.93 -19.63 -0.16
CA ILE A 17 -5.27 -20.28 0.99
C ILE A 17 -3.74 -20.16 0.88
N VAL A 18 -3.18 -20.42 -0.31
CA VAL A 18 -1.73 -20.30 -0.55
C VAL A 18 -1.25 -18.86 -0.32
N PHE A 19 -2.01 -17.88 -0.82
CA PHE A 19 -1.72 -16.47 -0.59
C PHE A 19 -1.70 -16.13 0.91
N HIS A 20 -2.76 -16.48 1.64
CA HIS A 20 -2.84 -16.19 3.07
C HIS A 20 -1.75 -16.90 3.88
N TYR A 21 -1.43 -18.15 3.55
CA TYR A 21 -0.32 -18.88 4.19
C TYR A 21 1.03 -18.20 3.93
N GLY A 22 1.31 -17.82 2.68
CA GLY A 22 2.52 -17.08 2.29
C GLY A 22 2.66 -15.77 3.07
N ILE A 23 1.59 -14.99 3.15
CA ILE A 23 1.57 -13.73 3.92
C ILE A 23 1.82 -13.96 5.41
N GLN A 24 1.22 -14.99 6.02
CA GLN A 24 1.46 -15.28 7.45
C GLN A 24 2.91 -15.69 7.71
N LYS A 25 3.52 -16.48 6.82
CA LYS A 25 4.94 -16.86 6.90
C LYS A 25 5.84 -15.62 6.76
N ALA A 26 5.63 -14.81 5.74
CA ALA A 26 6.37 -13.56 5.50
C ALA A 26 6.26 -12.60 6.70
N LYS A 27 5.04 -12.39 7.22
CA LYS A 27 4.80 -11.58 8.42
C LYS A 27 5.59 -12.07 9.64
N ARG A 28 5.57 -13.38 9.92
CA ARG A 28 6.30 -13.94 11.07
C ARG A 28 7.81 -13.72 10.92
N LYS A 29 8.36 -13.94 9.73
CA LYS A 29 9.76 -13.69 9.40
C LYS A 29 10.10 -12.21 9.62
N SER A 30 9.34 -11.30 9.01
CA SER A 30 9.54 -9.86 9.12
C SER A 30 9.48 -9.35 10.56
N LEU A 31 8.49 -9.80 11.35
CA LEU A 31 8.39 -9.41 12.76
C LEU A 31 9.56 -9.91 13.61
N ARG A 32 10.15 -11.08 13.29
CA ARG A 32 11.37 -11.57 13.97
C ARG A 32 12.57 -10.72 13.60
N SER A 33 12.76 -10.42 12.30
CA SER A 33 13.85 -9.57 11.82
C SER A 33 13.76 -8.15 12.38
N MET A 34 12.58 -7.51 12.38
CA MET A 34 12.40 -6.20 13.00
C MET A 34 12.83 -6.17 14.47
N LYS A 35 12.50 -7.22 15.22
CA LYS A 35 12.93 -7.34 16.63
C LYS A 35 14.45 -7.51 16.77
N SER A 36 15.12 -8.20 15.83
CA SER A 36 16.58 -8.37 15.86
C SER A 36 17.32 -7.11 15.44
N PHE A 37 16.68 -6.24 14.66
CA PHE A 37 17.23 -4.94 14.25
C PHE A 37 17.01 -3.84 15.29
N GLU A 38 16.09 -4.04 16.24
CA GLU A 38 15.71 -3.03 17.24
C GLU A 38 16.90 -2.77 18.19
N LYS A 39 17.63 -1.68 17.94
CA LYS A 39 18.68 -1.14 18.79
C LYS A 39 18.27 0.23 19.35
N PRO A 40 18.89 0.71 20.43
CA PRO A 40 18.62 2.07 20.93
C PRO A 40 18.87 3.12 19.83
N GLY A 41 17.83 3.88 19.51
CA GLY A 41 17.88 4.91 18.45
C GLY A 41 17.38 4.44 17.07
N GLU A 42 17.24 3.15 16.83
CA GLU A 42 16.69 2.61 15.58
C GLU A 42 15.19 2.36 15.71
N GLU A 43 14.41 2.84 14.71
CA GLU A 43 12.96 2.78 14.77
C GLU A 43 12.38 1.50 14.14
N TRP A 44 12.93 0.33 14.52
CA TRP A 44 12.45 -0.97 14.07
C TRP A 44 11.33 -1.58 14.91
N ASN A 45 10.84 -0.87 15.94
CA ASN A 45 9.78 -1.39 16.79
C ASN A 45 8.50 -1.70 16.00
N PRO A 46 8.04 -2.98 15.94
CA PRO A 46 6.93 -3.36 15.09
C PRO A 46 5.60 -2.68 15.43
N LYS A 47 5.37 -2.37 16.73
CA LYS A 47 4.14 -1.70 17.18
C LYS A 47 4.15 -0.22 16.79
N LYS A 48 5.28 0.47 17.00
CA LYS A 48 5.45 1.87 16.60
C LYS A 48 5.33 2.00 15.09
N MET A 49 6.01 1.13 14.34
CA MET A 49 5.99 1.13 12.88
C MET A 49 4.59 0.87 12.33
N LYS A 50 3.83 -0.09 12.89
CA LYS A 50 2.44 -0.33 12.46
C LYS A 50 1.54 0.89 12.73
N LYS A 51 1.74 1.60 13.86
CA LYS A 51 1.01 2.84 14.17
C LYS A 51 1.35 3.94 13.17
N TYR A 52 2.62 4.09 12.85
CA TYR A 52 3.10 5.03 11.83
C TYR A 52 2.49 4.73 10.45
N VAL A 53 2.57 3.48 9.97
CA VAL A 53 1.98 3.05 8.70
C VAL A 53 0.49 3.33 8.63
N LYS A 54 -0.26 3.07 9.72
CA LYS A 54 -1.69 3.40 9.78
C LYS A 54 -1.93 4.91 9.65
N HIS A 55 -1.12 5.73 10.30
CA HIS A 55 -1.24 7.19 10.20
C HIS A 55 -0.88 7.68 8.79
N ALA A 56 0.26 7.23 8.26
CA ALA A 56 0.68 7.52 6.90
C ALA A 56 -0.39 7.15 5.87
N TYR A 57 -1.06 6.00 6.04
CA TYR A 57 -2.15 5.59 5.16
C TYR A 57 -3.22 6.66 5.02
N PHE A 58 -3.73 7.20 6.11
CA PHE A 58 -4.79 8.23 6.02
C PHE A 58 -4.28 9.56 5.46
N VAL A 59 -3.06 9.95 5.81
CA VAL A 59 -2.43 11.18 5.26
C VAL A 59 -2.22 11.05 3.75
N ILE A 60 -1.74 9.91 3.26
CA ILE A 60 -1.52 9.62 1.85
C ILE A 60 -2.84 9.57 1.06
N GLN A 61 -3.88 8.93 1.61
CA GLN A 61 -5.21 8.92 0.97
C GLN A 61 -5.81 10.32 0.88
N GLU A 62 -5.64 11.14 1.91
CA GLU A 62 -6.11 12.53 1.90
C GLU A 62 -5.32 13.40 0.92
N CYS A 63 -4.00 13.22 0.84
CA CYS A 63 -3.13 13.85 -0.15
C CYS A 63 -3.62 13.58 -1.58
N TRP A 64 -3.92 12.32 -1.90
CA TRP A 64 -4.45 11.93 -3.21
C TRP A 64 -5.81 12.58 -3.50
N ARG A 65 -6.71 12.56 -2.52
CA ARG A 65 -8.04 13.19 -2.63
C ARG A 65 -7.97 14.70 -2.86
N ARG A 66 -6.97 15.36 -2.25
CA ARG A 66 -6.72 16.80 -2.42
C ARG A 66 -6.02 17.13 -3.72
N GLN A 67 -5.40 16.15 -4.36
CA GLN A 67 -4.49 16.36 -5.49
C GLN A 67 -3.30 17.29 -5.14
N ASP A 68 -2.84 17.22 -3.89
CA ASP A 68 -1.80 18.09 -3.35
C ASP A 68 -0.76 17.25 -2.59
N THR A 69 0.41 17.03 -3.21
CA THR A 69 1.50 16.22 -2.62
C THR A 69 2.16 16.90 -1.43
N SER A 70 2.07 18.23 -1.30
CA SER A 70 2.64 18.97 -0.17
C SER A 70 1.99 18.58 1.17
N TYR A 71 0.71 18.17 1.12
CA TYR A 71 -0.03 17.70 2.29
C TYR A 71 0.60 16.47 2.97
N ALA A 72 1.25 15.62 2.19
CA ALA A 72 1.86 14.37 2.68
C ALA A 72 3.40 14.35 2.54
N GLU A 73 4.05 15.46 2.27
CA GLU A 73 5.49 15.56 2.02
C GLU A 73 6.35 14.84 3.07
N LYS A 74 5.98 14.93 4.35
CA LYS A 74 6.69 14.26 5.45
C LYS A 74 6.57 12.72 5.45
N TYR A 75 5.66 12.18 4.65
CA TYR A 75 5.35 10.74 4.58
C TYR A 75 5.69 10.11 3.24
N MET A 76 6.15 10.91 2.27
CA MET A 76 6.48 10.47 0.91
C MET A 76 7.95 10.71 0.61
N SER A 77 8.57 9.79 -0.15
CA SER A 77 9.89 10.02 -0.72
C SER A 77 9.84 11.10 -1.81
N LYS A 78 10.99 11.72 -2.07
CA LYS A 78 11.13 12.68 -3.19
C LYS A 78 10.74 12.05 -4.53
N ASN A 79 11.09 10.77 -4.72
CA ASN A 79 10.73 10.00 -5.90
C ASN A 79 9.21 9.81 -6.03
N LEU A 80 8.53 9.43 -4.96
CA LEU A 80 7.08 9.25 -4.98
C LEU A 80 6.34 10.57 -5.22
N ILE A 81 6.79 11.67 -4.60
CA ILE A 81 6.24 13.02 -4.83
C ILE A 81 6.34 13.40 -6.31
N GLN A 82 7.52 13.22 -6.94
CA GLN A 82 7.72 13.53 -8.35
C GLN A 82 6.79 12.70 -9.25
N ASN A 83 6.69 11.39 -8.99
CA ASN A 83 5.83 10.48 -9.73
C ASN A 83 4.34 10.86 -9.59
N TRP A 84 3.92 11.25 -8.39
CA TRP A 84 2.52 11.65 -8.15
C TRP A 84 2.21 13.00 -8.77
N ASN A 85 3.12 13.98 -8.70
CA ASN A 85 2.94 15.27 -9.38
C ASN A 85 2.78 15.09 -10.89
N SER A 86 3.54 14.18 -11.51
CA SER A 86 3.36 13.85 -12.94
C SER A 86 1.99 13.25 -13.22
N LYS A 87 1.48 12.34 -12.36
CA LYS A 87 0.14 11.75 -12.49
C LYS A 87 -0.96 12.80 -12.29
N LEU A 88 -0.80 13.68 -11.32
CA LEU A 88 -1.76 14.75 -11.05
C LEU A 88 -1.83 15.75 -12.21
N GLY A 89 -0.67 16.14 -12.76
CA GLY A 89 -0.62 17.00 -13.97
C GLY A 89 -1.30 16.33 -15.18
N TRP A 90 -1.11 15.01 -15.36
CA TRP A 90 -1.83 14.30 -16.41
C TRP A 90 -3.34 14.28 -16.18
N MET A 91 -3.80 14.13 -14.94
CA MET A 91 -5.23 14.16 -14.59
C MET A 91 -5.83 15.56 -14.83
N GLU A 92 -5.08 16.61 -14.49
CA GLU A 92 -5.50 18.00 -14.77
C GLU A 92 -5.71 18.24 -16.27
N VAL A 93 -4.76 17.82 -17.11
CA VAL A 93 -4.86 17.92 -18.59
C VAL A 93 -6.07 17.15 -19.14
N ASN A 94 -6.43 16.02 -18.52
CA ASN A 94 -7.59 15.21 -18.94
C ASN A 94 -8.90 15.62 -18.25
N HIS A 95 -8.91 16.71 -17.48
CA HIS A 95 -10.07 17.16 -16.71
C HIS A 95 -10.62 16.08 -15.77
N GLU A 96 -9.73 15.25 -15.19
CA GLU A 96 -10.10 14.18 -14.28
C GLU A 96 -9.85 14.56 -12.80
N LYS A 97 -10.75 14.12 -11.94
CA LYS A 97 -10.60 14.26 -10.48
C LYS A 97 -10.83 12.94 -9.75
N PRO A 98 -9.95 12.56 -8.80
CA PRO A 98 -10.20 11.41 -7.95
C PRO A 98 -11.27 11.72 -6.90
N VAL A 99 -12.17 10.77 -6.70
CA VAL A 99 -13.15 10.77 -5.62
C VAL A 99 -12.92 9.55 -4.75
N GLN A 100 -12.70 9.79 -3.46
CA GLN A 100 -12.52 8.75 -2.47
C GLN A 100 -13.46 8.98 -1.30
N GLU A 101 -14.27 7.97 -0.99
CA GLU A 101 -15.23 8.01 0.11
C GLU A 101 -15.10 6.77 0.99
N ARG A 102 -15.51 6.91 2.24
CA ARG A 102 -15.57 5.80 3.21
C ARG A 102 -14.25 5.04 3.34
N VAL A 103 -13.13 5.76 3.27
CA VAL A 103 -11.78 5.21 3.39
C VAL A 103 -11.61 4.53 4.75
N ARG A 104 -11.29 3.24 4.76
CA ARG A 104 -11.08 2.42 5.95
C ARG A 104 -9.76 1.67 5.87
N PHE A 105 -8.96 1.79 6.91
CA PHE A 105 -7.82 0.94 7.15
C PHE A 105 -8.28 -0.30 7.94
N LEU A 106 -8.23 -1.47 7.33
CA LEU A 106 -8.66 -2.71 7.95
C LEU A 106 -7.51 -3.40 8.68
N ASN A 107 -6.32 -3.50 8.02
CA ASN A 107 -5.13 -4.08 8.63
C ASN A 107 -3.86 -3.68 7.87
N ALA A 108 -2.70 -3.87 8.51
CA ALA A 108 -1.40 -3.87 7.87
C ALA A 108 -0.51 -4.94 8.49
N ALA A 109 0.28 -5.60 7.65
CA ALA A 109 1.22 -6.63 8.06
C ALA A 109 2.58 -6.41 7.37
N PRO A 110 3.71 -6.35 8.10
CA PRO A 110 5.01 -6.32 7.47
C PRO A 110 5.26 -7.69 6.80
N VAL A 111 5.62 -7.67 5.54
CA VAL A 111 5.85 -8.89 4.75
C VAL A 111 7.27 -9.02 4.23
N PHE A 112 8.03 -7.94 4.28
CA PHE A 112 9.45 -7.91 3.96
C PHE A 112 10.13 -6.83 4.78
N VAL A 113 11.33 -7.10 5.26
CA VAL A 113 12.21 -6.14 5.92
C VAL A 113 13.64 -6.37 5.48
N PHE A 114 14.34 -5.29 5.28
CA PHE A 114 15.75 -5.29 4.92
C PHE A 114 16.43 -4.18 5.72
N ASP A 115 17.47 -4.56 6.40
CA ASP A 115 18.37 -3.71 7.20
C ASP A 115 19.79 -4.02 6.75
N LYS A 116 20.49 -3.05 6.27
CA LYS A 116 21.88 -3.14 5.86
C LYS A 116 22.64 -1.97 6.51
N GLU A 117 23.93 -2.09 6.57
CA GLU A 117 24.79 -1.03 7.07
C GLU A 117 24.52 0.30 6.32
N GLY A 118 24.10 1.32 7.08
CA GLY A 118 23.60 2.59 6.55
C GLY A 118 22.08 2.67 6.45
N GLU A 119 21.48 3.65 7.11
CA GLU A 119 20.00 3.82 7.14
C GLU A 119 19.37 4.00 5.75
N GLU A 120 20.12 4.52 4.78
CA GLU A 120 19.67 4.76 3.41
C GLU A 120 19.29 3.47 2.66
N HIS A 121 19.67 2.31 3.19
CA HIS A 121 19.33 1.00 2.62
C HIS A 121 18.15 0.32 3.32
N ASP A 122 17.70 0.88 4.44
CA ASP A 122 16.59 0.32 5.20
C ASP A 122 15.30 0.30 4.39
N ARG A 123 14.65 -0.85 4.38
CA ARG A 123 13.38 -1.03 3.65
C ARG A 123 12.42 -1.92 4.41
N VAL A 124 11.18 -1.53 4.43
CA VAL A 124 10.08 -2.38 4.92
C VAL A 124 8.90 -2.35 3.97
N ILE A 125 8.34 -3.52 3.67
CA ILE A 125 7.14 -3.65 2.85
C ILE A 125 5.99 -4.08 3.75
N TYR A 126 4.93 -3.28 3.76
CA TYR A 126 3.67 -3.61 4.42
C TYR A 126 2.62 -4.02 3.40
N LEU A 127 1.97 -5.16 3.63
CA LEU A 127 0.71 -5.47 2.97
C LEU A 127 -0.39 -4.71 3.70
N ILE A 128 -0.96 -3.73 3.03
CA ILE A 128 -2.11 -2.96 3.49
C ILE A 128 -3.39 -3.67 3.05
N HIS A 129 -4.34 -3.78 3.96
CA HIS A 129 -5.70 -4.22 3.69
C HIS A 129 -6.61 -3.03 3.96
N GLY A 130 -7.20 -2.50 2.92
CA GLY A 130 -8.06 -1.34 2.95
C GLY A 130 -9.45 -1.61 2.36
N ARG A 131 -10.36 -0.66 2.57
CA ARG A 131 -11.68 -0.62 1.92
C ARG A 131 -12.07 0.83 1.68
N MET A 132 -12.53 1.14 0.48
CA MET A 132 -13.04 2.47 0.14
C MET A 132 -13.99 2.40 -1.07
N ILE A 133 -14.68 3.50 -1.33
CA ILE A 133 -15.25 3.83 -2.63
C ILE A 133 -14.21 4.69 -3.33
N GLY A 134 -13.79 4.28 -4.53
CA GLY A 134 -12.75 5.01 -5.30
C GLY A 134 -13.08 5.03 -6.79
N TYR A 135 -13.26 6.22 -7.33
CA TYR A 135 -13.55 6.45 -8.74
C TYR A 135 -12.99 7.79 -9.20
N TYR A 136 -13.03 8.03 -10.48
CA TYR A 136 -12.62 9.30 -11.10
C TYR A 136 -13.77 9.86 -11.89
N ILE A 137 -13.95 11.17 -11.80
CA ILE A 137 -14.94 11.91 -12.55
C ILE A 137 -14.26 12.82 -13.55
N ASN A 138 -14.93 13.07 -14.67
CA ASN A 138 -14.64 14.22 -15.50
C ASN A 138 -15.16 15.47 -14.79
N ILE A 139 -14.33 16.51 -14.65
CA ILE A 139 -14.65 17.73 -13.89
C ILE A 139 -15.75 18.53 -14.58
N ASP A 140 -15.78 18.53 -15.92
CA ASP A 140 -16.70 19.37 -16.71
C ASP A 140 -18.10 18.75 -16.77
N THR A 141 -18.20 17.41 -16.87
CA THR A 141 -19.48 16.71 -17.03
C THR A 141 -20.00 16.08 -15.74
N GLY A 142 -19.11 15.84 -14.75
CA GLY A 142 -19.44 15.11 -13.54
C GLY A 142 -19.58 13.60 -13.73
N GLU A 143 -19.36 13.07 -14.93
CA GLU A 143 -19.51 11.66 -15.24
C GLU A 143 -18.35 10.85 -14.69
N VAL A 144 -18.63 9.61 -14.26
CA VAL A 144 -17.60 8.66 -13.81
C VAL A 144 -16.87 8.11 -15.03
N VAL A 145 -15.55 8.39 -15.12
CA VAL A 145 -14.69 7.93 -16.22
C VAL A 145 -14.00 6.59 -15.94
N ARG A 146 -13.75 6.29 -14.65
CA ARG A 146 -13.17 5.00 -14.23
C ARG A 146 -13.33 4.77 -12.73
N GLY A 147 -13.13 3.52 -12.30
CA GLY A 147 -13.30 3.09 -10.91
C GLY A 147 -14.72 2.64 -10.62
N LYS A 148 -15.05 2.48 -9.34
CA LYS A 148 -16.36 1.99 -8.90
C LYS A 148 -16.95 2.87 -7.80
N THR A 149 -18.23 3.15 -7.93
CA THR A 149 -19.04 3.92 -6.96
C THR A 149 -19.57 3.07 -5.80
N SER A 150 -19.19 1.79 -5.74
CA SER A 150 -19.49 0.88 -4.63
C SER A 150 -18.23 0.59 -3.78
N PRO A 151 -18.38 0.28 -2.48
CA PRO A 151 -17.24 -0.02 -1.63
C PRO A 151 -16.49 -1.27 -2.06
N GLU A 152 -15.20 -1.15 -2.30
CA GLU A 152 -14.31 -2.27 -2.61
C GLU A 152 -13.24 -2.47 -1.52
N THR A 153 -12.91 -3.73 -1.30
CA THR A 153 -11.80 -4.14 -0.45
C THR A 153 -10.59 -4.42 -1.32
N PHE A 154 -9.42 -3.92 -0.92
CA PHE A 154 -8.19 -4.06 -1.69
C PHE A 154 -7.00 -4.46 -0.82
N TYR A 155 -5.98 -4.99 -1.47
CA TYR A 155 -4.68 -5.27 -0.90
C TYR A 155 -3.61 -4.58 -1.74
N GLU A 156 -2.72 -3.82 -1.07
CA GLU A 156 -1.61 -3.11 -1.68
C GLU A 156 -0.33 -3.34 -0.89
N TYR A 157 0.80 -3.44 -1.58
CA TYR A 157 2.12 -3.46 -0.96
C TYR A 157 2.68 -2.05 -0.91
N TRP A 158 2.85 -1.54 0.28
CA TRP A 158 3.41 -0.23 0.54
C TRP A 158 4.87 -0.38 0.94
N VAL A 159 5.78 0.16 0.12
CA VAL A 159 7.23 0.11 0.31
C VAL A 159 7.66 1.37 1.03
N PHE A 160 8.14 1.21 2.25
CA PHE A 160 8.73 2.30 3.02
C PHE A 160 10.25 2.17 3.00
N ILE A 161 10.93 3.30 2.86
CA ILE A 161 12.39 3.45 2.91
C ILE A 161 12.77 4.49 3.96
N ARG A 162 14.08 4.54 4.32
CA ARG A 162 14.63 5.66 5.08
C ARG A 162 15.09 6.73 4.12
N GLU A 163 14.66 7.96 4.35
CA GLU A 163 15.12 9.16 3.65
C GLU A 163 15.27 10.27 4.68
N ASP A 164 16.45 10.88 4.74
CA ASP A 164 16.79 11.91 5.72
C ASP A 164 16.50 11.48 7.19
N GLY A 165 16.84 10.23 7.54
CA GLY A 165 16.63 9.64 8.87
C GLY A 165 15.18 9.29 9.21
N ARG A 166 14.23 9.39 8.29
CA ARG A 166 12.80 9.15 8.51
C ARG A 166 12.27 8.04 7.63
N TRP A 167 11.29 7.30 8.12
CA TRP A 167 10.51 6.40 7.29
C TRP A 167 9.58 7.20 6.37
N VAL A 168 9.64 6.95 5.07
CA VAL A 168 8.76 7.55 4.07
C VAL A 168 8.24 6.47 3.12
N LEU A 169 7.04 6.66 2.59
CA LEU A 169 6.49 5.83 1.54
C LEU A 169 7.18 6.16 0.21
N ASP A 170 7.74 5.17 -0.45
CA ASP A 170 8.43 5.32 -1.73
C ASP A 170 7.64 4.74 -2.90
N GLU A 171 6.90 3.66 -2.65
CA GLU A 171 6.18 2.98 -3.72
C GLU A 171 4.91 2.29 -3.21
N ILE A 172 3.88 2.27 -4.04
CA ILE A 172 2.66 1.47 -3.85
C ILE A 172 2.56 0.50 -5.03
N ARG A 173 2.54 -0.80 -4.73
CA ARG A 173 2.38 -1.88 -5.72
C ARG A 173 1.05 -2.60 -5.52
N GLN A 174 0.43 -2.97 -6.62
CA GLN A 174 -0.79 -3.77 -6.57
C GLN A 174 -0.48 -5.23 -6.17
N LYS A 175 -1.52 -5.96 -5.74
CA LYS A 175 -1.36 -7.33 -5.24
C LYS A 175 -0.73 -8.28 -6.26
N ASP A 176 -1.01 -8.11 -7.53
CA ASP A 176 -0.54 -8.93 -8.65
C ASP A 176 0.87 -8.56 -9.13
N GLU A 177 1.39 -7.41 -8.72
CA GLU A 177 2.75 -6.95 -9.07
C GLU A 177 3.83 -7.55 -8.16
N VAL A 178 3.46 -8.25 -7.08
CA VAL A 178 4.41 -8.78 -6.10
C VAL A 178 4.27 -10.30 -5.97
N ASP A 179 5.36 -11.01 -6.29
CA ASP A 179 5.45 -12.44 -6.00
C ASP A 179 5.74 -12.68 -4.51
N VAL A 180 4.71 -13.06 -3.77
CA VAL A 180 4.79 -13.35 -2.32
C VAL A 180 5.80 -14.46 -1.98
N LYS A 181 6.14 -15.35 -2.94
CA LYS A 181 7.12 -16.42 -2.72
C LYS A 181 8.55 -15.89 -2.70
N ARG A 182 8.78 -14.70 -3.25
CA ARG A 182 10.09 -14.03 -3.30
C ARG A 182 10.30 -13.03 -2.17
N LEU A 183 9.31 -12.85 -1.29
CA LEU A 183 9.38 -12.10 -0.03
C LEU A 183 9.88 -13.04 1.09
#